data_b213d1d16788c658be4e12fc217b19cf
#
_entry.id   b213d1d16788c658be4e12fc217b19cf
#
_cell.length_a   1.000
_cell.length_b   1.000
_cell.length_c   1.000
_cell.angle_alpha   90.00
_cell.angle_beta   90.00
_cell.angle_gamma   90.00
#
_symmetry.space_group_name_H-M   'P 1'
#
loop_
_entity.id
_entity.type
_entity.pdbx_description
1 polymer ?
#
loop_
_entity_poly.entity_id
_entity_poly.type
_entity_poly.pdbx_seq_one_letter_code
_entity_poly.pdbx_strand_id
1 'polypeptide(L)'
;MTRFLPALLAAAAVLLAACTSDAESPASPAGSARSAGSASDGCDAALDAWADAGFSGSVAITTAGEPVCEAGYGAADRAADRPNTADTVFAIGSVTKAFTAAAVLGLADDGRLTLDDRVGDLLPELRGPVADATVRQLLVHTSGLNGSAGADHQPLSRDDALAAIGAMEQAFPPGTDYLYTNAGYTLLALVVEEVAGSYREHAATRVLRDLPSAGFWDGSPAARGDRAVGYLDDGSTGAAGDFTGPHWALDGNGALAMSMPDLAAWTRSLFTGGVVSQEAAEVLATPEVDLGDGVGETPGWVAYDASAFGVPFLASAGGGGDVGHEAMVVWIPDGERVLAVASNGPEVTAEELVEAIGPALAAGEPIPGPDVPGGTVDPGVAAAIVGDYRLDTGGAYQVSDDDGLRIAAHGADAVRALFPPGDPDAVREHERAVAALLAGETEAGREELVALDDDFGPIGGAEPAGTVLADGELRTYVTLDTGGGPLLAWYALNDEGGVDGVDVGTDPPAVPLAPNGDGFRPADPAGAGPDVTVSFGDDTVTVGDVTARRG
;
A
#
# COMPACT_ATOMS: atom_id res chain seq x y z
N MET A 1 -13.65 20.59 -2.45
CA MET A 1 -13.40 20.13 -1.07
C MET A 1 -13.27 18.62 -1.19
N THR A 2 -12.12 18.16 -1.63
CA THR A 2 -11.76 16.74 -1.74
C THR A 2 -11.29 16.34 -0.35
N ARG A 3 -12.06 15.51 0.32
CA ARG A 3 -11.65 14.90 1.61
C ARG A 3 -10.94 13.62 1.25
N PHE A 4 -9.66 13.54 1.56
CA PHE A 4 -8.86 12.34 1.45
C PHE A 4 -9.40 11.26 2.38
N LEU A 5 -9.44 10.02 1.89
CA LEU A 5 -9.56 8.86 2.76
C LEU A 5 -8.29 8.79 3.64
N PRO A 6 -8.42 8.52 4.93
CA PRO A 6 -7.23 8.18 5.71
C PRO A 6 -6.63 6.91 5.12
N ALA A 7 -5.33 6.95 4.81
CA ALA A 7 -4.61 5.87 4.17
C ALA A 7 -4.78 4.55 4.92
N LEU A 8 -5.24 3.53 4.21
CA LEU A 8 -5.36 2.15 4.70
C LEU A 8 -3.99 1.47 4.87
N LEU A 9 -2.90 2.16 4.58
CA LEU A 9 -1.51 1.67 4.59
C LEU A 9 -0.67 2.27 5.72
N ALA A 10 -1.17 2.31 6.94
CA ALA A 10 -0.31 2.45 8.10
C ALA A 10 0.00 1.05 8.63
N ALA A 11 0.98 0.38 8.08
CA ALA A 11 1.84 -0.64 8.70
C ALA A 11 2.28 -1.73 7.72
N ALA A 12 3.26 -1.46 6.92
CA ALA A 12 4.15 -2.48 6.35
C ALA A 12 5.52 -1.90 6.02
N ALA A 13 6.14 -1.19 6.95
CA ALA A 13 7.57 -0.91 6.89
C ALA A 13 8.27 -1.84 7.88
N VAL A 14 8.72 -2.99 7.40
CA VAL A 14 9.65 -3.85 8.13
C VAL A 14 11.03 -3.63 7.55
N LEU A 15 11.94 -3.24 8.43
CA LEU A 15 13.38 -3.12 8.26
C LEU A 15 13.97 -4.10 7.24
N LEU A 16 14.62 -3.60 6.20
CA LEU A 16 15.53 -4.35 5.36
C LEU A 16 16.91 -3.73 5.46
N ALA A 17 17.80 -4.49 6.08
CA ALA A 17 19.25 -4.23 6.06
C ALA A 17 19.77 -4.42 4.63
N ALA A 18 20.43 -3.40 4.10
CA ALA A 18 21.05 -3.39 2.80
C ALA A 18 22.25 -4.33 2.72
N CYS A 19 22.34 -5.12 1.66
CA CYS A 19 23.58 -5.64 1.16
C CYS A 19 23.81 -5.04 -0.24
N THR A 20 24.77 -4.15 -0.33
CA THR A 20 25.24 -3.55 -1.58
C THR A 20 25.94 -4.56 -2.48
N SER A 21 25.57 -4.63 -3.75
CA SER A 21 26.47 -5.10 -4.80
C SER A 21 26.20 -4.33 -6.09
N ASP A 22 27.23 -3.62 -6.55
CA ASP A 22 27.29 -2.91 -7.82
C ASP A 22 26.95 -3.80 -9.01
N ALA A 23 26.02 -3.37 -9.86
CA ALA A 23 25.91 -3.86 -11.24
C ALA A 23 25.37 -2.77 -12.16
N GLU A 24 26.16 -2.49 -13.21
CA GLU A 24 25.89 -1.52 -14.26
C GLU A 24 24.58 -1.78 -15.00
N SER A 25 23.80 -0.70 -15.18
CA SER A 25 22.58 -0.69 -16.00
C SER A 25 22.88 -0.78 -17.49
N PRO A 26 22.11 -1.55 -18.25
CA PRO A 26 21.99 -1.37 -19.69
C PRO A 26 20.72 -0.60 -20.05
N ALA A 27 20.87 0.36 -20.93
CA ALA A 27 19.87 1.24 -21.49
C ALA A 27 18.65 0.52 -22.08
N SER A 28 17.46 1.06 -21.77
CA SER A 28 16.19 0.67 -22.37
C SER A 28 16.05 1.13 -23.83
N PRO A 29 15.39 0.35 -24.68
CA PRO A 29 14.86 0.85 -25.94
C PRO A 29 13.37 1.16 -25.78
N ALA A 30 13.02 2.40 -26.07
CA ALA A 30 11.65 2.85 -26.24
C ALA A 30 10.97 2.14 -27.41
N GLY A 31 9.75 1.66 -27.20
CA GLY A 31 8.89 1.12 -28.23
C GLY A 31 7.61 0.55 -27.65
N SER A 32 6.58 1.37 -27.46
CA SER A 32 5.26 0.91 -27.06
C SER A 32 4.65 0.01 -28.15
N ALA A 33 4.66 -1.29 -27.93
CA ALA A 33 3.86 -2.23 -28.67
C ALA A 33 2.50 -2.39 -27.95
N ARG A 34 1.43 -1.94 -28.61
CA ARG A 34 0.06 -2.24 -28.18
C ARG A 34 -0.14 -3.75 -28.17
N SER A 35 -0.23 -4.33 -26.99
CA SER A 35 -0.67 -5.71 -26.81
C SER A 35 -2.19 -5.68 -26.59
N ALA A 36 -2.93 -6.26 -27.54
CA ALA A 36 -4.36 -6.42 -27.45
C ALA A 36 -4.69 -7.58 -26.50
N GLY A 37 -4.85 -7.28 -25.23
CA GLY A 37 -5.68 -8.11 -24.35
C GLY A 37 -7.13 -7.97 -24.78
N SER A 38 -7.91 -9.06 -24.80
CA SER A 38 -9.34 -8.99 -25.08
C SER A 38 -10.04 -8.31 -23.92
N ALA A 39 -10.26 -7.00 -24.03
CA ALA A 39 -11.18 -6.31 -23.15
C ALA A 39 -12.57 -6.92 -23.30
N SER A 40 -13.28 -7.20 -22.21
CA SER A 40 -14.72 -7.46 -22.27
C SER A 40 -15.41 -6.19 -22.80
N ASP A 41 -16.51 -6.35 -23.55
CA ASP A 41 -17.20 -5.24 -24.23
C ASP A 41 -17.71 -4.11 -23.30
N GLY A 42 -17.46 -4.20 -21.98
CA GLY A 42 -17.89 -3.24 -20.95
C GLY A 42 -16.75 -2.47 -20.26
N CYS A 43 -15.48 -2.73 -20.62
CA CYS A 43 -14.37 -1.91 -20.10
C CYS A 43 -14.28 -0.60 -20.88
N ASP A 44 -14.30 0.49 -20.15
CA ASP A 44 -14.40 1.84 -20.68
C ASP A 44 -13.05 2.30 -21.29
N ALA A 45 -13.10 3.15 -22.30
CA ALA A 45 -11.90 3.82 -22.84
C ALA A 45 -11.13 4.63 -21.77
N ALA A 46 -11.78 4.93 -20.65
CA ALA A 46 -11.15 5.54 -19.50
C ALA A 46 -10.08 4.64 -18.87
N LEU A 47 -10.32 3.32 -18.76
CA LEU A 47 -9.32 2.39 -18.24
C LEU A 47 -8.12 2.21 -19.18
N ASP A 48 -8.33 2.33 -20.49
CA ASP A 48 -7.22 2.40 -21.45
C ASP A 48 -6.37 3.66 -21.21
N ALA A 49 -7.01 4.79 -20.88
CA ALA A 49 -6.28 6.02 -20.56
C ALA A 49 -5.52 5.91 -19.22
N TRP A 50 -6.04 5.20 -18.24
CA TRP A 50 -5.32 4.88 -17.00
C TRP A 50 -4.09 4.00 -17.25
N ALA A 51 -4.20 3.04 -18.17
CA ALA A 51 -3.04 2.24 -18.59
C ALA A 51 -1.98 3.08 -19.31
N ASP A 52 -2.43 4.02 -20.18
CA ASP A 52 -1.52 4.98 -20.84
C ASP A 52 -0.88 5.94 -19.82
N ALA A 53 -1.50 6.15 -18.66
CA ALA A 53 -1.00 6.97 -17.55
C ALA A 53 -0.11 6.20 -16.57
N GLY A 54 0.12 4.88 -16.79
CA GLY A 54 1.04 4.08 -16.00
C GLY A 54 0.40 2.91 -15.24
N PHE A 55 -0.92 2.79 -15.19
CA PHE A 55 -1.55 1.64 -14.53
C PHE A 55 -1.15 0.33 -15.22
N SER A 56 -0.54 -0.56 -14.44
CA SER A 56 -0.21 -1.93 -14.86
C SER A 56 -0.80 -2.92 -13.86
N GLY A 57 -1.78 -3.73 -14.31
CA GLY A 57 -2.50 -4.61 -13.40
C GLY A 57 -3.75 -5.24 -14.02
N SER A 58 -4.69 -5.63 -13.17
CA SER A 58 -5.99 -6.20 -13.57
C SER A 58 -7.14 -5.55 -12.82
N VAL A 59 -8.28 -5.42 -13.50
CA VAL A 59 -9.52 -4.85 -12.96
C VAL A 59 -10.67 -5.83 -13.19
N ALA A 60 -11.50 -6.04 -12.17
CA ALA A 60 -12.78 -6.72 -12.28
C ALA A 60 -13.88 -5.88 -11.61
N ILE A 61 -14.88 -5.51 -12.39
CA ILE A 61 -16.07 -4.78 -11.93
C ILE A 61 -17.29 -5.66 -12.18
N THR A 62 -18.08 -5.92 -11.15
CA THR A 62 -19.31 -6.70 -11.27
C THR A 62 -20.50 -5.96 -10.66
N THR A 63 -21.70 -6.24 -11.15
CA THR A 63 -22.96 -5.76 -10.58
C THR A 63 -23.94 -6.92 -10.50
N ALA A 64 -24.46 -7.19 -9.32
CA ALA A 64 -25.34 -8.32 -9.04
C ALA A 64 -24.76 -9.68 -9.49
N GLY A 65 -23.43 -9.80 -9.52
CA GLY A 65 -22.69 -10.99 -9.94
C GLY A 65 -22.47 -11.10 -11.45
N GLU A 66 -22.96 -10.16 -12.25
CA GLU A 66 -22.69 -10.12 -13.68
C GLU A 66 -21.46 -9.23 -13.96
N PRO A 67 -20.49 -9.69 -14.76
CA PRO A 67 -19.32 -8.90 -15.09
C PRO A 67 -19.70 -7.66 -15.92
N VAL A 68 -19.22 -6.51 -15.48
CA VAL A 68 -19.31 -5.24 -16.23
C VAL A 68 -18.01 -4.99 -16.96
N CYS A 69 -16.88 -5.21 -16.29
CA CYS A 69 -15.54 -5.12 -16.87
C CYS A 69 -14.65 -6.18 -16.22
N GLU A 70 -13.90 -6.92 -17.04
CA GLU A 70 -12.82 -7.81 -16.63
C GLU A 70 -11.69 -7.65 -17.64
N ALA A 71 -10.57 -7.00 -17.22
CA ALA A 71 -9.48 -6.68 -18.13
C ALA A 71 -8.13 -6.64 -17.42
N GLY A 72 -7.06 -6.80 -18.20
CA GLY A 72 -5.69 -6.58 -17.76
C GLY A 72 -5.01 -5.51 -18.60
N TYR A 73 -4.15 -4.72 -17.96
CA TYR A 73 -3.47 -3.57 -18.51
C TYR A 73 -1.98 -3.64 -18.22
N GLY A 74 -1.15 -3.07 -19.08
CA GLY A 74 0.30 -3.10 -18.91
C GLY A 74 0.91 -4.50 -19.02
N ALA A 75 2.11 -4.68 -18.48
CA ALA A 75 2.89 -5.90 -18.58
C ALA A 75 2.86 -6.71 -17.28
N ALA A 76 2.40 -7.96 -17.35
CA ALA A 76 2.54 -8.93 -16.26
C ALA A 76 4.00 -9.38 -16.06
N ASP A 77 4.80 -9.30 -17.11
CA ASP A 77 6.24 -9.61 -17.07
C ASP A 77 6.93 -8.78 -18.15
N ARG A 78 7.64 -7.72 -17.74
CA ARG A 78 8.35 -6.80 -18.65
C ARG A 78 9.48 -7.52 -19.41
N ALA A 79 10.17 -8.46 -18.76
CA ALA A 79 11.28 -9.18 -19.38
C ALA A 79 10.82 -10.21 -20.42
N ALA A 80 9.65 -10.82 -20.22
CA ALA A 80 9.07 -11.79 -21.14
C ALA A 80 8.11 -11.17 -22.16
N ASP A 81 7.90 -9.84 -22.14
CA ASP A 81 6.90 -9.12 -22.95
C ASP A 81 5.48 -9.74 -22.83
N ARG A 82 5.15 -10.19 -21.64
CA ARG A 82 3.87 -10.85 -21.33
C ARG A 82 2.90 -9.83 -20.77
N PRO A 83 1.74 -9.59 -21.42
CA PRO A 83 0.76 -8.64 -20.93
C PRO A 83 0.01 -9.16 -19.70
N ASN A 84 -0.53 -8.26 -18.91
CA ASN A 84 -1.59 -8.57 -17.95
C ASN A 84 -2.87 -8.94 -18.69
N THR A 85 -3.65 -9.82 -18.09
CA THR A 85 -5.01 -10.21 -18.52
C THR A 85 -5.91 -10.20 -17.28
N ALA A 86 -7.22 -10.32 -17.48
CA ALA A 86 -8.15 -10.49 -16.36
C ALA A 86 -7.78 -11.72 -15.47
N ASP A 87 -7.25 -12.78 -16.09
CA ASP A 87 -6.88 -14.04 -15.41
C ASP A 87 -5.48 -14.00 -14.79
N THR A 88 -4.74 -12.90 -14.92
CA THR A 88 -3.41 -12.76 -14.29
C THR A 88 -3.54 -12.86 -12.77
N VAL A 89 -2.66 -13.64 -12.16
CA VAL A 89 -2.64 -13.89 -10.72
C VAL A 89 -1.69 -12.93 -10.03
N PHE A 90 -2.19 -12.24 -9.01
CA PHE A 90 -1.44 -11.32 -8.15
C PHE A 90 -1.41 -11.83 -6.71
N ALA A 91 -0.35 -11.59 -5.98
CA ALA A 91 -0.39 -11.63 -4.53
C ALA A 91 -1.33 -10.52 -4.04
N ILE A 92 -2.26 -10.86 -3.14
CA ILE A 92 -3.29 -9.93 -2.68
C ILE A 92 -2.98 -9.33 -1.30
N GLY A 93 -1.79 -9.58 -0.78
CA GLY A 93 -1.33 -9.01 0.48
C GLY A 93 -2.37 -9.13 1.60
N SER A 94 -2.57 -8.07 2.34
CA SER A 94 -3.47 -8.01 3.50
C SER A 94 -4.95 -8.26 3.20
N VAL A 95 -5.39 -8.24 1.94
CA VAL A 95 -6.74 -8.75 1.58
C VAL A 95 -6.92 -10.21 2.03
N THR A 96 -5.82 -10.96 2.23
CA THR A 96 -5.81 -12.29 2.87
C THR A 96 -6.53 -12.31 4.21
N LYS A 97 -6.51 -11.20 4.96
CA LYS A 97 -7.17 -11.10 6.27
C LYS A 97 -8.68 -11.30 6.18
N ALA A 98 -9.33 -10.80 5.13
CA ALA A 98 -10.75 -11.03 4.89
C ALA A 98 -11.08 -12.51 4.75
N PHE A 99 -10.22 -13.28 4.10
CA PHE A 99 -10.37 -14.74 3.95
C PHE A 99 -10.14 -15.48 5.27
N THR A 100 -9.19 -15.03 6.08
CA THR A 100 -8.94 -15.59 7.42
C THR A 100 -10.11 -15.29 8.35
N ALA A 101 -10.67 -14.08 8.31
CA ALA A 101 -11.88 -13.74 9.05
C ALA A 101 -13.06 -14.62 8.65
N ALA A 102 -13.26 -14.86 7.34
CA ALA A 102 -14.28 -15.77 6.84
C ALA A 102 -14.04 -17.23 7.31
N ALA A 103 -12.79 -17.70 7.38
CA ALA A 103 -12.46 -19.02 7.91
C ALA A 103 -12.83 -19.15 9.40
N VAL A 104 -12.50 -18.13 10.20
CA VAL A 104 -12.84 -18.08 11.64
C VAL A 104 -14.36 -18.06 11.84
N LEU A 105 -15.07 -17.19 11.11
CA LEU A 105 -16.54 -17.09 11.22
C LEU A 105 -17.23 -18.34 10.72
N GLY A 106 -16.71 -19.02 9.70
CA GLY A 106 -17.21 -20.32 9.27
C GLY A 106 -17.05 -21.41 10.36
N LEU A 107 -15.99 -21.37 11.15
CA LEU A 107 -15.83 -22.26 12.31
C LEU A 107 -16.78 -21.88 13.46
N ALA A 108 -17.07 -20.60 13.62
CA ALA A 108 -18.07 -20.14 14.58
C ALA A 108 -19.49 -20.57 14.16
N ASP A 109 -19.85 -20.46 12.89
CA ASP A 109 -21.11 -20.98 12.32
C ASP A 109 -21.26 -22.49 12.57
N ASP A 110 -20.16 -23.25 12.43
CA ASP A 110 -20.12 -24.70 12.71
C ASP A 110 -20.13 -25.01 14.23
N GLY A 111 -20.13 -23.99 15.11
CA GLY A 111 -20.12 -24.14 16.57
C GLY A 111 -18.83 -24.74 17.13
N ARG A 112 -17.71 -24.60 16.42
CA ARG A 112 -16.39 -25.15 16.78
C ARG A 112 -15.57 -24.19 17.63
N LEU A 113 -15.89 -22.91 17.60
CA LEU A 113 -15.38 -21.85 18.46
C LEU A 113 -16.44 -20.74 18.59
N THR A 114 -16.21 -19.80 19.48
CA THR A 114 -16.95 -18.55 19.57
C THR A 114 -16.00 -17.36 19.47
N LEU A 115 -16.47 -16.20 19.02
CA LEU A 115 -15.63 -15.01 18.93
C LEU A 115 -15.18 -14.48 20.31
N ASP A 116 -15.88 -14.88 21.37
CA ASP A 116 -15.55 -14.49 22.75
C ASP A 116 -14.62 -15.52 23.44
N ASP A 117 -14.23 -16.61 22.77
CA ASP A 117 -13.26 -17.55 23.29
C ASP A 117 -11.89 -16.85 23.43
N ARG A 118 -11.21 -17.13 24.55
CA ARG A 118 -9.83 -16.67 24.75
C ARG A 118 -8.88 -17.48 23.88
N VAL A 119 -7.94 -16.79 23.27
CA VAL A 119 -6.97 -17.43 22.39
C VAL A 119 -6.10 -18.45 23.16
N GLY A 120 -5.75 -18.17 24.41
CA GLY A 120 -5.00 -19.10 25.26
C GLY A 120 -5.77 -20.37 25.65
N ASP A 121 -7.12 -20.36 25.59
CA ASP A 121 -7.93 -21.57 25.79
C ASP A 121 -7.97 -22.45 24.52
N LEU A 122 -7.89 -21.83 23.35
CA LEU A 122 -7.82 -22.50 22.04
C LEU A 122 -6.40 -22.98 21.70
N LEU A 123 -5.38 -22.24 22.14
CA LEU A 123 -3.96 -22.53 21.94
C LEU A 123 -3.25 -22.67 23.30
N PRO A 124 -3.37 -23.81 24.01
CA PRO A 124 -2.84 -23.96 25.38
C PRO A 124 -1.31 -23.81 25.50
N GLU A 125 -0.57 -23.94 24.41
CA GLU A 125 0.86 -23.72 24.31
C GLU A 125 1.24 -22.24 24.22
N LEU A 126 0.34 -21.35 23.82
CA LEU A 126 0.58 -19.91 23.76
C LEU A 126 0.94 -19.36 25.14
N ARG A 127 1.94 -18.53 25.19
CA ARG A 127 2.39 -17.83 26.40
C ARG A 127 2.28 -16.33 26.18
N GLY A 128 2.44 -15.59 27.27
CA GLY A 128 2.40 -14.12 27.23
C GLY A 128 1.00 -13.52 27.38
N PRO A 129 0.92 -12.20 27.48
CA PRO A 129 -0.33 -11.50 27.81
C PRO A 129 -1.39 -11.61 26.72
N VAL A 130 -1.02 -11.83 25.45
CA VAL A 130 -1.95 -12.02 24.33
C VAL A 130 -2.84 -13.25 24.49
N ALA A 131 -2.47 -14.24 25.33
CA ALA A 131 -3.31 -15.39 25.62
C ALA A 131 -4.66 -15.03 26.26
N ASP A 132 -4.77 -13.84 26.86
CA ASP A 132 -6.00 -13.31 27.44
C ASP A 132 -6.91 -12.61 26.41
N ALA A 133 -6.40 -12.29 25.21
CA ALA A 133 -7.19 -11.72 24.13
C ALA A 133 -8.24 -12.72 23.62
N THR A 134 -9.37 -12.21 23.13
CA THR A 134 -10.40 -13.01 22.47
C THR A 134 -10.16 -13.10 20.96
N VAL A 135 -10.77 -14.10 20.31
CA VAL A 135 -10.79 -14.22 18.85
C VAL A 135 -11.30 -12.93 18.20
N ARG A 136 -12.37 -12.32 18.76
CA ARG A 136 -12.93 -11.04 18.31
C ARG A 136 -11.88 -9.92 18.34
N GLN A 137 -11.14 -9.79 19.43
CA GLN A 137 -10.14 -8.75 19.59
C GLN A 137 -8.94 -8.89 18.62
N LEU A 138 -8.63 -10.11 18.19
CA LEU A 138 -7.67 -10.32 17.10
C LEU A 138 -8.25 -9.90 15.75
N LEU A 139 -9.52 -10.24 15.48
CA LEU A 139 -10.18 -9.94 14.20
C LEU A 139 -10.27 -8.44 13.90
N VAL A 140 -10.43 -7.61 14.95
CA VAL A 140 -10.59 -6.15 14.82
C VAL A 140 -9.41 -5.36 15.40
N HIS A 141 -8.23 -5.97 15.45
CA HIS A 141 -6.97 -5.32 15.81
C HIS A 141 -6.94 -4.62 17.18
N THR A 142 -7.72 -5.13 18.15
CA THR A 142 -7.77 -4.59 19.53
C THR A 142 -7.08 -5.50 20.55
N SER A 143 -6.21 -6.41 20.10
CA SER A 143 -5.49 -7.33 20.99
C SER A 143 -4.30 -6.72 21.72
N GLY A 144 -3.82 -5.56 21.29
CA GLY A 144 -2.60 -4.92 21.78
C GLY A 144 -1.29 -5.49 21.20
N LEU A 145 -1.36 -6.47 20.29
CA LEU A 145 -0.18 -6.93 19.55
C LEU A 145 0.31 -5.86 18.58
N ASN A 146 1.61 -5.83 18.34
CA ASN A 146 2.25 -4.97 17.35
C ASN A 146 3.18 -5.80 16.43
N GLY A 147 3.22 -5.46 15.13
CA GLY A 147 4.14 -6.03 14.15
C GLY A 147 3.74 -7.40 13.60
N SER A 148 4.74 -8.20 13.21
CA SER A 148 4.63 -9.48 12.54
C SER A 148 5.33 -10.59 13.32
N ALA A 149 4.93 -11.86 13.09
CA ALA A 149 5.55 -13.02 13.75
C ALA A 149 6.99 -13.29 13.29
N GLY A 150 7.37 -12.79 12.12
CA GLY A 150 8.70 -12.97 11.51
C GLY A 150 8.77 -12.23 10.17
N ALA A 151 9.92 -12.32 9.50
CA ALA A 151 10.12 -11.72 8.19
C ALA A 151 9.36 -12.47 7.10
N ASP A 152 8.84 -11.72 6.13
CA ASP A 152 8.12 -12.23 4.98
C ASP A 152 9.02 -13.14 4.13
N HIS A 153 8.43 -14.14 3.48
CA HIS A 153 9.12 -15.10 2.60
C HIS A 153 10.36 -15.79 3.20
N GLN A 154 10.45 -15.83 4.54
CA GLN A 154 11.47 -16.60 5.25
C GLN A 154 10.85 -17.76 6.02
N PRO A 155 11.59 -18.89 6.18
CA PRO A 155 11.08 -20.02 6.93
C PRO A 155 10.75 -19.65 8.36
N LEU A 156 9.48 -19.80 8.72
CA LEU A 156 9.03 -19.68 10.10
C LEU A 156 8.11 -20.85 10.43
N SER A 157 8.54 -21.67 11.40
CA SER A 157 7.72 -22.80 11.83
C SER A 157 6.52 -22.34 12.67
N ARG A 158 5.50 -23.22 12.80
CA ARG A 158 4.35 -22.99 13.67
C ARG A 158 4.77 -22.66 15.11
N ASP A 159 5.68 -23.45 15.64
CA ASP A 159 6.13 -23.30 17.03
C ASP A 159 6.95 -22.02 17.24
N ASP A 160 7.78 -21.64 16.26
CA ASP A 160 8.55 -20.40 16.31
C ASP A 160 7.64 -19.18 16.20
N ALA A 161 6.64 -19.19 15.31
CA ALA A 161 5.64 -18.13 15.20
C ALA A 161 4.85 -17.95 16.51
N LEU A 162 4.39 -19.06 17.09
CA LEU A 162 3.66 -19.03 18.36
C LEU A 162 4.54 -18.50 19.50
N ALA A 163 5.83 -18.90 19.53
CA ALA A 163 6.78 -18.41 20.53
C ALA A 163 7.10 -16.92 20.34
N ALA A 164 7.28 -16.46 19.09
CA ALA A 164 7.55 -15.07 18.78
C ALA A 164 6.35 -14.19 19.18
N ILE A 165 5.13 -14.55 18.77
CA ILE A 165 3.91 -13.79 19.13
C ILE A 165 3.69 -13.79 20.66
N GLY A 166 3.91 -14.94 21.32
CA GLY A 166 3.77 -15.03 22.78
C GLY A 166 4.81 -14.23 23.57
N ALA A 167 5.92 -13.87 22.95
CA ALA A 167 6.98 -13.04 23.55
C ALA A 167 6.80 -11.54 23.29
N MET A 168 5.86 -11.14 22.40
CA MET A 168 5.62 -9.73 22.09
C MET A 168 5.11 -8.99 23.32
N GLU A 169 5.62 -7.78 23.53
CA GLU A 169 5.03 -6.83 24.46
C GLU A 169 3.74 -6.29 23.84
N GLN A 170 2.71 -6.13 24.66
CA GLN A 170 1.47 -5.51 24.21
C GLN A 170 1.56 -4.00 24.37
N ALA A 171 1.21 -3.26 23.34
CA ALA A 171 1.11 -1.81 23.36
C ALA A 171 0.05 -1.35 24.37
N PHE A 172 -1.04 -2.12 24.51
CA PHE A 172 -2.12 -1.85 25.45
C PHE A 172 -2.84 -3.16 25.85
N PRO A 173 -3.62 -3.16 26.95
CA PRO A 173 -4.42 -4.31 27.34
C PRO A 173 -5.48 -4.65 26.28
N PRO A 174 -5.77 -5.94 26.00
CA PRO A 174 -6.74 -6.35 25.00
C PRO A 174 -8.10 -5.66 25.17
N GLY A 175 -8.61 -5.09 24.07
CA GLY A 175 -9.91 -4.42 24.00
C GLY A 175 -9.93 -2.97 24.49
N THR A 176 -8.79 -2.35 24.77
CA THR A 176 -8.75 -0.97 25.28
C THR A 176 -8.36 0.07 24.22
N ASP A 177 -7.75 -0.35 23.12
CA ASP A 177 -7.33 0.53 22.03
C ASP A 177 -7.23 -0.27 20.73
N TYR A 178 -6.87 0.38 19.64
CA TYR A 178 -6.71 -0.17 18.29
C TYR A 178 -5.25 -0.05 17.84
N LEU A 179 -4.71 -1.14 17.29
CA LEU A 179 -3.43 -1.14 16.60
C LEU A 179 -3.43 -2.26 15.54
N TYR A 180 -3.33 -1.86 14.28
CA TYR A 180 -3.24 -2.83 13.18
C TYR A 180 -2.02 -3.76 13.36
N THR A 181 -2.22 -5.08 13.17
CA THR A 181 -1.14 -6.06 13.38
C THR A 181 -1.27 -7.29 12.49
N ASN A 182 -0.19 -7.68 11.83
CA ASN A 182 -0.09 -8.94 11.10
C ASN A 182 -0.04 -10.14 12.06
N ALA A 183 0.65 -9.99 13.21
CA ALA A 183 0.77 -11.05 14.21
C ALA A 183 -0.59 -11.54 14.74
N GLY A 184 -1.59 -10.65 14.85
CA GLY A 184 -2.95 -11.01 15.25
C GLY A 184 -3.61 -11.97 14.26
N TYR A 185 -3.43 -11.76 12.97
CA TYR A 185 -4.00 -12.63 11.93
C TYR A 185 -3.20 -13.92 11.72
N THR A 186 -1.87 -13.90 11.93
CA THR A 186 -1.10 -15.14 12.07
C THR A 186 -1.63 -15.98 13.23
N LEU A 187 -1.94 -15.35 14.37
CA LEU A 187 -2.50 -16.05 15.53
C LEU A 187 -3.91 -16.61 15.26
N LEU A 188 -4.76 -15.89 14.49
CA LEU A 188 -6.03 -16.42 14.00
C LEU A 188 -5.84 -17.64 13.08
N ALA A 189 -4.86 -17.62 12.18
CA ALA A 189 -4.54 -18.77 11.35
C ALA A 189 -4.07 -19.96 12.20
N LEU A 190 -3.30 -19.73 13.27
CA LEU A 190 -2.92 -20.78 14.24
C LEU A 190 -4.13 -21.34 15.00
N VAL A 191 -5.12 -20.50 15.35
CA VAL A 191 -6.41 -20.96 15.91
C VAL A 191 -7.16 -21.84 14.90
N VAL A 192 -7.24 -21.43 13.64
CA VAL A 192 -7.87 -22.23 12.58
C VAL A 192 -7.10 -23.56 12.40
N GLU A 193 -5.77 -23.53 12.41
CA GLU A 193 -4.94 -24.75 12.35
C GLU A 193 -5.29 -25.72 13.46
N GLU A 194 -5.37 -25.25 14.71
CA GLU A 194 -5.69 -26.10 15.87
C GLU A 194 -7.12 -26.65 15.79
N VAL A 195 -8.09 -25.78 15.46
CA VAL A 195 -9.51 -26.15 15.46
C VAL A 195 -9.86 -26.99 14.23
N ALA A 196 -9.32 -26.70 13.04
CA ALA A 196 -9.66 -27.38 11.78
C ALA A 196 -8.69 -28.50 11.41
N GLY A 197 -7.48 -28.52 11.98
CA GLY A 197 -6.42 -29.49 11.70
C GLY A 197 -5.40 -29.01 10.66
N SER A 198 -5.74 -28.08 9.79
CA SER A 198 -4.82 -27.39 8.90
C SER A 198 -5.44 -26.08 8.41
N TYR A 199 -4.75 -24.96 8.64
CA TYR A 199 -5.19 -23.64 8.14
C TYR A 199 -5.25 -23.63 6.61
N ARG A 200 -4.17 -24.05 5.94
CA ARG A 200 -4.10 -24.02 4.47
C ARG A 200 -5.11 -24.94 3.81
N GLU A 201 -5.32 -26.14 4.34
CA GLU A 201 -6.32 -27.06 3.82
C GLU A 201 -7.74 -26.55 4.07
N HIS A 202 -8.00 -25.99 5.26
CA HIS A 202 -9.29 -25.37 5.58
C HIS A 202 -9.59 -24.18 4.67
N ALA A 203 -8.64 -23.27 4.51
CA ALA A 203 -8.77 -22.14 3.58
C ALA A 203 -9.07 -22.64 2.16
N ALA A 204 -8.26 -23.58 1.63
CA ALA A 204 -8.40 -24.07 0.26
C ALA A 204 -9.73 -24.79 0.01
N THR A 205 -10.25 -25.54 0.98
CA THR A 205 -11.44 -26.41 0.78
C THR A 205 -12.76 -25.75 1.19
N ARG A 206 -12.72 -24.74 2.05
CA ARG A 206 -13.92 -24.07 2.58
C ARG A 206 -14.06 -22.64 2.10
N VAL A 207 -12.99 -21.86 2.12
CA VAL A 207 -13.02 -20.42 1.84
C VAL A 207 -12.72 -20.10 0.38
N LEU A 208 -11.73 -20.77 -0.20
CA LEU A 208 -11.31 -20.61 -1.60
C LEU A 208 -12.03 -21.56 -2.56
N ARG A 209 -13.02 -22.29 -2.05
CA ARG A 209 -13.78 -23.23 -2.87
C ARG A 209 -14.43 -22.48 -4.05
N ASP A 210 -14.38 -23.12 -5.22
CA ASP A 210 -14.96 -22.61 -6.47
C ASP A 210 -14.24 -21.38 -7.08
N LEU A 211 -13.02 -21.08 -6.58
CA LEU A 211 -12.13 -20.05 -7.13
C LEU A 211 -10.97 -20.71 -7.89
N PRO A 212 -11.01 -20.78 -9.23
CA PRO A 212 -10.08 -21.57 -10.01
C PRO A 212 -8.62 -21.09 -9.93
N SER A 213 -8.37 -19.81 -9.77
CA SER A 213 -7.03 -19.22 -9.68
C SER A 213 -6.48 -19.15 -8.25
N ALA A 214 -7.36 -19.17 -7.23
CA ALA A 214 -6.99 -18.87 -5.86
C ALA A 214 -6.10 -19.94 -5.22
N GLY A 215 -5.17 -19.49 -4.38
CA GLY A 215 -4.25 -20.30 -3.61
C GLY A 215 -3.25 -19.45 -2.85
N PHE A 216 -2.16 -20.06 -2.45
CA PHE A 216 -1.10 -19.36 -1.73
C PHE A 216 -0.03 -18.88 -2.72
N TRP A 217 0.51 -17.68 -2.46
CA TRP A 217 1.62 -17.12 -3.25
C TRP A 217 2.85 -18.00 -3.12
N ASP A 218 3.23 -18.31 -1.88
CA ASP A 218 4.29 -19.25 -1.57
C ASP A 218 3.75 -20.61 -1.10
N GLY A 219 4.34 -21.69 -1.55
CA GLY A 219 4.05 -23.03 -1.08
C GLY A 219 2.79 -23.67 -1.66
N SER A 220 2.08 -24.46 -0.87
CA SER A 220 0.98 -25.31 -1.33
C SER A 220 -0.25 -25.22 -0.41
N PRO A 221 -1.48 -25.31 -0.97
CA PRO A 221 -1.79 -25.31 -2.40
C PRO A 221 -1.52 -23.96 -3.07
N ALA A 222 -0.72 -24.00 -4.13
CA ALA A 222 -0.34 -22.78 -4.84
C ALA A 222 -1.51 -22.20 -5.66
N ALA A 223 -1.54 -20.87 -5.78
CA ALA A 223 -2.39 -20.20 -6.75
C ALA A 223 -2.09 -20.67 -8.18
N ARG A 224 -3.10 -20.73 -9.03
CA ARG A 224 -3.04 -21.32 -10.37
C ARG A 224 -3.23 -20.23 -11.43
N GLY A 225 -2.41 -20.27 -12.46
CA GLY A 225 -2.43 -19.32 -13.58
C GLY A 225 -1.08 -18.64 -13.73
N ASP A 226 -1.04 -17.72 -14.69
CA ASP A 226 0.15 -16.91 -14.96
C ASP A 226 0.26 -15.81 -13.92
N ARG A 227 1.37 -15.82 -13.15
CA ARG A 227 1.62 -14.83 -12.10
C ARG A 227 2.21 -13.56 -12.70
N ALA A 228 1.78 -12.41 -12.23
CA ALA A 228 2.48 -11.17 -12.49
C ALA A 228 3.84 -11.16 -11.80
N VAL A 229 4.78 -10.44 -12.38
CA VAL A 229 6.02 -9.99 -11.73
C VAL A 229 5.74 -8.62 -11.13
N GLY A 230 5.97 -8.44 -9.84
CA GLY A 230 5.88 -7.14 -9.19
C GLY A 230 7.14 -6.31 -9.47
N TYR A 231 6.97 -5.01 -9.53
CA TYR A 231 8.06 -4.05 -9.72
C TYR A 231 8.02 -3.04 -8.59
N LEU A 232 9.18 -2.85 -7.94
CA LEU A 232 9.37 -1.94 -6.82
C LEU A 232 9.72 -0.54 -7.33
N ASP A 233 9.68 0.45 -6.47
CA ASP A 233 9.94 1.87 -6.79
C ASP A 233 11.33 2.10 -7.39
N ASP A 234 12.32 1.28 -7.02
CA ASP A 234 13.67 1.31 -7.56
C ASP A 234 13.82 0.61 -8.92
N GLY A 235 12.70 0.09 -9.47
CA GLY A 235 12.65 -0.65 -10.73
C GLY A 235 13.11 -2.11 -10.63
N SER A 236 13.47 -2.59 -9.44
CA SER A 236 13.79 -4.00 -9.22
C SER A 236 12.53 -4.87 -9.25
N THR A 237 12.71 -6.19 -9.36
CA THR A 237 11.59 -7.14 -9.30
C THR A 237 11.37 -7.63 -7.88
N GLY A 238 10.11 -7.68 -7.48
CA GLY A 238 9.72 -8.23 -6.20
C GLY A 238 9.84 -9.76 -6.11
N ALA A 239 9.51 -10.31 -4.95
CA ALA A 239 9.61 -11.74 -4.66
C ALA A 239 8.72 -12.59 -5.58
N ALA A 240 9.26 -13.67 -6.13
CA ALA A 240 8.58 -14.48 -7.15
C ALA A 240 7.51 -15.44 -6.60
N GLY A 241 7.46 -15.68 -5.28
CA GLY A 241 6.50 -16.61 -4.67
C GLY A 241 6.81 -18.08 -4.94
N ASP A 242 8.08 -18.45 -4.95
CA ASP A 242 8.56 -19.82 -5.16
C ASP A 242 9.20 -20.46 -3.90
N PHE A 243 9.10 -19.77 -2.78
CA PHE A 243 9.57 -20.21 -1.48
C PHE A 243 8.85 -21.49 -1.00
N THR A 244 9.59 -22.48 -0.55
CA THR A 244 9.10 -23.82 -0.17
C THR A 244 9.35 -24.17 1.30
N GLY A 245 9.06 -23.27 2.20
CA GLY A 245 9.23 -23.48 3.64
C GLY A 245 7.90 -23.50 4.39
N PRO A 246 7.92 -23.60 5.73
CA PRO A 246 6.78 -23.18 6.54
C PRO A 246 6.67 -21.65 6.51
N HIS A 247 5.43 -21.13 6.36
CA HIS A 247 5.15 -19.74 5.99
C HIS A 247 4.41 -18.96 7.08
N TRP A 248 4.61 -19.29 8.35
CA TRP A 248 3.81 -18.74 9.44
C TRP A 248 4.03 -17.24 9.71
N ALA A 249 4.98 -16.59 9.02
CA ALA A 249 5.06 -15.14 9.00
C ALA A 249 3.88 -14.51 8.24
N LEU A 250 3.46 -15.15 7.11
CA LEU A 250 2.43 -14.65 6.20
C LEU A 250 1.09 -15.41 6.28
N ASP A 251 1.09 -16.68 6.78
CA ASP A 251 -0.14 -17.46 6.88
C ASP A 251 -1.16 -16.73 7.76
N GLY A 252 -2.32 -16.44 7.18
CA GLY A 252 -3.42 -15.71 7.80
C GLY A 252 -3.46 -14.22 7.50
N ASN A 253 -2.37 -13.58 7.14
CA ASN A 253 -2.32 -12.12 6.99
C ASN A 253 -1.95 -11.62 5.58
N GLY A 254 -1.15 -12.37 4.78
CA GLY A 254 -0.64 -11.86 3.51
C GLY A 254 -0.36 -12.93 2.44
N ALA A 255 -0.64 -14.23 2.70
CA ALA A 255 -0.12 -15.32 1.88
C ALA A 255 -0.92 -15.65 0.62
N LEU A 256 -2.11 -15.11 0.40
CA LEU A 256 -2.99 -15.50 -0.70
C LEU A 256 -2.67 -14.78 -2.01
N ALA A 257 -3.01 -15.46 -3.11
CA ALA A 257 -2.94 -14.91 -4.47
C ALA A 257 -4.09 -15.42 -5.31
N MET A 258 -4.60 -14.58 -6.22
CA MET A 258 -5.65 -14.93 -7.17
C MET A 258 -5.80 -13.89 -8.27
N SER A 259 -6.67 -14.17 -9.24
CA SER A 259 -7.10 -13.19 -10.23
C SER A 259 -8.19 -12.26 -9.68
N MET A 260 -8.36 -11.10 -10.28
CA MET A 260 -9.37 -10.12 -9.84
C MET A 260 -10.82 -10.58 -10.09
N PRO A 261 -11.16 -11.31 -11.17
CA PRO A 261 -12.48 -11.95 -11.28
C PRO A 261 -12.80 -12.92 -10.13
N ASP A 262 -11.84 -13.75 -9.71
CA ASP A 262 -12.05 -14.65 -8.57
C ASP A 262 -12.24 -13.87 -7.25
N LEU A 263 -11.47 -12.80 -7.03
CA LEU A 263 -11.63 -11.93 -5.86
C LEU A 263 -13.00 -11.25 -5.85
N ALA A 264 -13.46 -10.75 -6.99
CA ALA A 264 -14.78 -10.13 -7.11
C ALA A 264 -15.92 -11.13 -6.87
N ALA A 265 -15.83 -12.33 -7.46
CA ALA A 265 -16.81 -13.39 -7.27
C ALA A 265 -16.88 -13.86 -5.81
N TRP A 266 -15.72 -14.02 -5.16
CA TRP A 266 -15.64 -14.38 -3.76
C TRP A 266 -16.25 -13.31 -2.85
N THR A 267 -15.91 -12.04 -3.05
CA THR A 267 -16.41 -10.92 -2.26
C THR A 267 -17.92 -10.85 -2.28
N ARG A 268 -18.52 -10.95 -3.47
CA ARG A 268 -19.98 -11.02 -3.57
C ARG A 268 -20.54 -12.25 -2.85
N SER A 269 -19.96 -13.42 -3.07
CA SER A 269 -20.39 -14.66 -2.42
C SER A 269 -20.32 -14.57 -0.90
N LEU A 270 -19.29 -13.91 -0.34
CA LEU A 270 -19.13 -13.67 1.09
C LEU A 270 -20.33 -12.91 1.67
N PHE A 271 -20.64 -11.75 1.10
CA PHE A 271 -21.69 -10.86 1.64
C PHE A 271 -23.12 -11.28 1.25
N THR A 272 -23.28 -12.24 0.32
CA THR A 272 -24.59 -12.83 -0.01
C THR A 272 -24.82 -14.21 0.60
N GLY A 273 -23.99 -14.65 1.56
CA GLY A 273 -24.16 -15.88 2.31
C GLY A 273 -23.72 -17.16 1.60
N GLY A 274 -22.88 -17.06 0.57
CA GLY A 274 -22.35 -18.21 -0.15
C GLY A 274 -21.07 -18.82 0.45
N VAL A 275 -20.31 -18.03 1.21
CA VAL A 275 -19.07 -18.48 1.89
C VAL A 275 -19.31 -18.79 3.35
N VAL A 276 -19.98 -17.90 4.07
CA VAL A 276 -20.39 -18.01 5.49
C VAL A 276 -21.89 -17.83 5.60
N SER A 277 -22.47 -18.04 6.78
CA SER A 277 -23.88 -17.74 7.02
C SER A 277 -24.19 -16.23 6.81
N GLN A 278 -25.48 -15.92 6.60
CA GLN A 278 -25.91 -14.51 6.51
C GLN A 278 -25.62 -13.75 7.82
N GLU A 279 -25.74 -14.40 8.97
CA GLU A 279 -25.42 -13.81 10.27
C GLU A 279 -23.93 -13.49 10.38
N ALA A 280 -23.06 -14.39 9.94
CA ALA A 280 -21.62 -14.15 9.88
C ALA A 280 -21.24 -13.04 8.87
N ALA A 281 -21.92 -12.98 7.71
CA ALA A 281 -21.74 -11.91 6.74
C ALA A 281 -22.14 -10.53 7.31
N GLU A 282 -23.18 -10.47 8.16
CA GLU A 282 -23.56 -9.25 8.88
C GLU A 282 -22.50 -8.83 9.91
N VAL A 283 -21.84 -9.78 10.59
CA VAL A 283 -20.71 -9.51 11.49
C VAL A 283 -19.56 -8.90 10.70
N LEU A 284 -19.19 -9.46 9.54
CA LEU A 284 -18.13 -8.94 8.66
C LEU A 284 -18.43 -7.52 8.14
N ALA A 285 -19.71 -7.17 8.01
CA ALA A 285 -20.13 -5.86 7.48
C ALA A 285 -20.37 -4.80 8.57
N THR A 286 -20.29 -5.16 9.85
CA THR A 286 -20.64 -4.27 10.96
C THR A 286 -19.38 -3.73 11.63
N PRO A 287 -19.14 -2.40 11.63
CA PRO A 287 -18.01 -1.82 12.35
C PRO A 287 -18.06 -2.11 13.85
N GLU A 288 -16.94 -2.58 14.40
CA GLU A 288 -16.77 -2.84 15.84
C GLU A 288 -15.83 -1.81 16.50
N VAL A 289 -14.96 -1.16 15.72
CA VAL A 289 -14.09 -0.07 16.19
C VAL A 289 -14.32 1.15 15.32
N ASP A 290 -14.52 2.30 15.94
CA ASP A 290 -14.65 3.59 15.26
C ASP A 290 -13.24 4.18 15.07
N LEU A 291 -12.83 4.35 13.82
CA LEU A 291 -11.52 4.91 13.45
C LEU A 291 -11.59 6.42 13.18
N GLY A 292 -12.77 7.03 13.33
CA GLY A 292 -13.00 8.43 13.03
C GLY A 292 -13.40 8.68 11.57
N ASP A 293 -13.82 9.90 11.28
CA ASP A 293 -14.16 10.42 9.93
C ASP A 293 -15.10 9.52 9.08
N GLY A 294 -15.95 8.73 9.74
CA GLY A 294 -16.90 7.84 9.06
C GLY A 294 -16.29 6.49 8.65
N VAL A 295 -15.13 6.16 9.20
CA VAL A 295 -14.41 4.91 8.96
C VAL A 295 -14.50 4.02 10.18
N GLY A 296 -14.65 2.71 10.00
CA GLY A 296 -14.69 1.75 11.10
C GLY A 296 -14.14 0.39 10.74
N GLU A 297 -13.39 -0.21 11.68
CA GLU A 297 -12.82 -1.54 11.55
C GLU A 297 -13.88 -2.61 11.71
N THR A 298 -13.87 -3.59 10.82
CA THR A 298 -14.67 -4.82 10.88
C THR A 298 -13.75 -6.04 10.77
N PRO A 299 -14.22 -7.27 11.04
CA PRO A 299 -13.36 -8.44 10.88
C PRO A 299 -12.80 -8.61 9.45
N GLY A 300 -11.55 -8.18 9.22
CA GLY A 300 -10.84 -8.28 7.95
C GLY A 300 -11.27 -7.29 6.86
N TRP A 301 -12.10 -6.30 7.18
CA TRP A 301 -12.56 -5.25 6.28
C TRP A 301 -12.59 -3.91 7.01
N VAL A 302 -12.61 -2.84 6.22
CA VAL A 302 -12.87 -1.48 6.71
C VAL A 302 -14.19 -1.01 6.13
N ALA A 303 -15.06 -0.52 6.98
CA ALA A 303 -16.35 0.07 6.60
C ALA A 303 -16.21 1.58 6.45
N TYR A 304 -16.73 2.11 5.38
CA TYR A 304 -16.79 3.54 5.08
C TYR A 304 -18.24 3.99 5.02
N ASP A 305 -18.51 5.15 5.58
CA ASP A 305 -19.79 5.82 5.41
C ASP A 305 -19.94 6.42 3.98
N ALA A 306 -20.98 7.23 3.75
CA ALA A 306 -21.22 7.82 2.44
C ALA A 306 -20.30 9.01 2.10
N SER A 307 -19.35 9.38 2.95
CA SER A 307 -18.54 10.59 2.74
C SER A 307 -17.54 10.44 1.59
N ALA A 308 -17.00 9.22 1.38
CA ALA A 308 -15.99 8.95 0.37
C ALA A 308 -16.61 8.74 -1.03
N PHE A 309 -17.54 7.77 -1.18
CA PHE A 309 -18.10 7.39 -2.47
C PHE A 309 -19.55 7.84 -2.70
N GLY A 310 -20.11 8.64 -1.79
CA GLY A 310 -21.53 9.04 -1.84
C GLY A 310 -22.50 7.96 -1.36
N VAL A 311 -22.03 6.73 -1.14
CA VAL A 311 -22.75 5.59 -0.58
C VAL A 311 -21.85 4.85 0.42
N PRO A 312 -22.41 4.16 1.42
CA PRO A 312 -21.61 3.31 2.30
C PRO A 312 -21.02 2.11 1.53
N PHE A 313 -19.80 1.72 1.88
CA PHE A 313 -19.14 0.57 1.30
C PHE A 313 -18.17 -0.11 2.30
N LEU A 314 -17.70 -1.29 1.94
CA LEU A 314 -16.63 -2.00 2.64
C LEU A 314 -15.44 -2.13 1.69
N ALA A 315 -14.23 -1.99 2.23
CA ALA A 315 -13.02 -2.20 1.47
C ALA A 315 -12.04 -3.11 2.23
N SER A 316 -11.22 -3.83 1.47
CA SER A 316 -10.05 -4.53 1.99
C SER A 316 -8.92 -4.31 1.01
N ALA A 317 -7.78 -3.84 1.51
CA ALA A 317 -6.60 -3.55 0.72
C ALA A 317 -5.38 -4.32 1.22
N GLY A 318 -4.41 -4.51 0.35
CA GLY A 318 -3.17 -5.16 0.69
C GLY A 318 -2.08 -4.73 -0.26
N GLY A 319 -1.06 -4.10 0.27
CA GLY A 319 0.06 -3.57 -0.49
C GLY A 319 1.31 -4.42 -0.43
N GLY A 320 2.07 -4.25 -1.41
CA GLY A 320 3.32 -4.60 -1.90
C GLY A 320 4.33 -5.34 -1.07
N GLY A 321 4.81 -4.75 -0.07
CA GLY A 321 6.01 -5.23 0.58
C GLY A 321 7.07 -5.59 -0.48
N ASP A 322 7.81 -6.66 -0.24
CA ASP A 322 8.86 -7.17 -1.13
C ASP A 322 8.35 -7.90 -2.39
N VAL A 323 7.03 -8.06 -2.56
CA VAL A 323 6.42 -8.69 -3.75
C VAL A 323 6.17 -7.69 -4.87
N GLY A 324 5.99 -6.41 -4.56
CA GLY A 324 5.71 -5.35 -5.54
C GLY A 324 4.33 -5.49 -6.19
N HIS A 325 3.35 -6.03 -5.48
CA HIS A 325 1.94 -6.07 -5.85
C HIS A 325 1.11 -5.30 -4.85
N GLU A 326 0.08 -4.65 -5.34
CA GLU A 326 -0.97 -4.08 -4.51
C GLU A 326 -2.32 -4.57 -4.98
N ALA A 327 -3.24 -4.79 -4.07
CA ALA A 327 -4.60 -5.22 -4.39
C ALA A 327 -5.60 -4.53 -3.47
N MET A 328 -6.72 -4.12 -4.03
CA MET A 328 -7.85 -3.58 -3.29
C MET A 328 -9.16 -4.15 -3.82
N VAL A 329 -10.08 -4.43 -2.90
CA VAL A 329 -11.43 -4.84 -3.24
C VAL A 329 -12.44 -4.02 -2.46
N VAL A 330 -13.45 -3.55 -3.17
CA VAL A 330 -14.58 -2.77 -2.62
C VAL A 330 -15.87 -3.53 -2.82
N TRP A 331 -16.68 -3.62 -1.75
CA TRP A 331 -18.04 -4.09 -1.77
C TRP A 331 -19.01 -2.95 -1.51
N ILE A 332 -19.89 -2.68 -2.47
CA ILE A 332 -20.99 -1.70 -2.35
C ILE A 332 -22.30 -2.49 -2.25
N PRO A 333 -22.96 -2.53 -1.08
CA PRO A 333 -24.18 -3.31 -0.88
C PRO A 333 -25.32 -2.90 -1.83
N ASP A 334 -25.41 -1.59 -2.16
CA ASP A 334 -26.39 -1.10 -3.12
C ASP A 334 -26.07 -1.59 -4.54
N GLY A 335 -26.92 -2.46 -5.05
CA GLY A 335 -26.75 -3.10 -6.36
C GLY A 335 -25.77 -4.27 -6.35
N GLU A 336 -25.29 -4.74 -5.21
CA GLU A 336 -24.31 -5.83 -5.06
C GLU A 336 -23.12 -5.61 -6.02
N ARG A 337 -22.51 -4.41 -5.97
CA ARG A 337 -21.38 -4.06 -6.82
C ARG A 337 -20.06 -4.43 -6.17
N VAL A 338 -19.16 -4.96 -6.97
CA VAL A 338 -17.78 -5.22 -6.56
C VAL A 338 -16.83 -4.54 -7.53
N LEU A 339 -15.81 -3.89 -6.97
CA LEU A 339 -14.64 -3.42 -7.69
C LEU A 339 -13.42 -4.13 -7.10
N ALA A 340 -12.72 -4.94 -7.89
CA ALA A 340 -11.48 -5.58 -7.51
C ALA A 340 -10.38 -5.14 -8.46
N VAL A 341 -9.29 -4.61 -7.91
CA VAL A 341 -8.15 -4.09 -8.65
C VAL A 341 -6.88 -4.67 -8.07
N ALA A 342 -5.93 -5.02 -8.93
CA ALA A 342 -4.56 -5.29 -8.52
C ALA A 342 -3.60 -4.56 -9.46
N SER A 343 -2.51 -4.04 -8.92
CA SER A 343 -1.39 -3.48 -9.66
C SER A 343 -0.10 -4.26 -9.42
N ASN A 344 0.82 -4.20 -10.39
CA ASN A 344 2.16 -4.78 -10.30
C ASN A 344 3.27 -3.79 -10.67
N GLY A 345 2.98 -2.50 -10.55
CA GLY A 345 3.91 -1.39 -10.75
C GLY A 345 3.55 -0.22 -9.84
N PRO A 346 4.51 0.63 -9.52
CA PRO A 346 4.34 1.71 -8.56
C PRO A 346 3.74 2.99 -9.18
N GLU A 347 3.63 3.08 -10.51
CA GLU A 347 3.29 4.34 -11.18
C GLU A 347 1.84 4.78 -10.97
N VAL A 348 0.89 3.81 -10.94
CA VAL A 348 -0.49 3.97 -10.50
C VAL A 348 -0.87 2.71 -9.76
N THR A 349 -1.14 2.84 -8.48
CA THR A 349 -1.44 1.73 -7.58
C THR A 349 -2.89 1.28 -7.69
N ALA A 350 -3.22 0.13 -7.11
CA ALA A 350 -4.60 -0.35 -7.07
C ALA A 350 -5.49 0.57 -6.23
N GLU A 351 -4.96 1.11 -5.12
CA GLU A 351 -5.67 2.01 -4.23
C GLU A 351 -5.97 3.34 -4.91
N GLU A 352 -4.97 3.98 -5.53
CA GLU A 352 -5.14 5.21 -6.28
C GLU A 352 -6.19 5.09 -7.40
N LEU A 353 -6.16 3.98 -8.15
CA LEU A 353 -7.17 3.75 -9.17
C LEU A 353 -8.56 3.60 -8.57
N VAL A 354 -8.71 2.83 -7.47
CA VAL A 354 -9.99 2.65 -6.78
C VAL A 354 -10.53 3.96 -6.23
N GLU A 355 -9.69 4.79 -5.63
CA GLU A 355 -10.07 6.11 -5.12
C GLU A 355 -10.57 7.02 -6.24
N ALA A 356 -9.88 7.02 -7.38
CA ALA A 356 -10.24 7.85 -8.52
C ALA A 356 -11.55 7.44 -9.20
N ILE A 357 -11.80 6.13 -9.36
CA ILE A 357 -12.96 5.64 -10.11
C ILE A 357 -14.14 5.19 -9.24
N GLY A 358 -13.90 4.88 -7.97
CA GLY A 358 -14.89 4.35 -7.04
C GLY A 358 -16.13 5.21 -6.87
N PRO A 359 -16.02 6.55 -6.67
CA PRO A 359 -17.20 7.43 -6.57
C PRO A 359 -18.11 7.38 -7.79
N ALA A 360 -17.55 7.38 -9.01
CA ALA A 360 -18.31 7.30 -10.24
C ALA A 360 -19.01 5.94 -10.39
N LEU A 361 -18.31 4.86 -10.08
CA LEU A 361 -18.90 3.51 -10.08
C LEU A 361 -20.04 3.39 -9.06
N ALA A 362 -19.86 3.96 -7.86
CA ALA A 362 -20.89 3.98 -6.82
C ALA A 362 -22.13 4.76 -7.27
N ALA A 363 -21.94 5.88 -7.98
CA ALA A 363 -23.02 6.68 -8.55
C ALA A 363 -23.66 6.06 -9.82
N GLY A 364 -23.04 5.03 -10.42
CA GLY A 364 -23.45 4.47 -11.70
C GLY A 364 -23.13 5.42 -12.87
N GLU A 365 -22.13 6.25 -12.71
CA GLU A 365 -21.60 7.19 -13.71
C GLU A 365 -20.47 6.55 -14.52
N PRO A 366 -20.13 7.10 -15.71
CA PRO A 366 -18.97 6.65 -16.47
C PRO A 366 -17.68 6.80 -15.66
N ILE A 367 -16.76 5.84 -15.82
CA ILE A 367 -15.44 5.88 -15.20
C ILE A 367 -14.71 7.16 -15.65
N PRO A 368 -14.19 7.99 -14.72
CA PRO A 368 -13.37 9.13 -15.07
C PRO A 368 -12.02 8.69 -15.64
N GLY A 369 -11.51 9.41 -16.61
CA GLY A 369 -10.13 9.24 -17.06
C GLY A 369 -9.15 9.81 -16.03
N PRO A 370 -7.86 9.44 -16.15
CA PRO A 370 -6.82 10.00 -15.29
C PRO A 370 -6.71 11.50 -15.49
N ASP A 371 -6.36 12.21 -14.43
CA ASP A 371 -6.09 13.65 -14.51
C ASP A 371 -4.68 13.91 -15.07
N VAL A 372 -4.42 13.36 -16.25
CA VAL A 372 -3.18 13.64 -16.98
C VAL A 372 -3.42 14.89 -17.82
N PRO A 373 -2.70 15.96 -17.59
CA PRO A 373 -2.77 17.14 -18.45
C PRO A 373 -2.42 16.74 -19.89
N GLY A 374 -3.34 17.00 -20.82
CA GLY A 374 -3.14 16.64 -22.21
C GLY A 374 -2.03 17.44 -22.86
N GLY A 375 -1.02 16.77 -23.37
CA GLY A 375 0.00 17.34 -24.25
C GLY A 375 1.39 16.75 -23.99
N THR A 376 2.06 16.35 -25.06
CA THR A 376 3.51 16.07 -24.99
C THR A 376 4.26 17.39 -24.93
N VAL A 377 5.22 17.49 -24.03
CA VAL A 377 6.16 18.62 -23.99
C VAL A 377 6.96 18.64 -25.30
N ASP A 378 7.01 19.79 -25.97
CA ASP A 378 7.88 19.94 -27.14
C ASP A 378 9.35 19.69 -26.70
N PRO A 379 10.07 18.78 -27.37
CA PRO A 379 11.46 18.45 -26.97
C PRO A 379 12.39 19.67 -26.94
N GLY A 380 12.11 20.69 -27.75
CA GLY A 380 12.87 21.95 -27.73
C GLY A 380 12.56 22.79 -26.49
N VAL A 381 11.32 22.74 -25.99
CA VAL A 381 10.93 23.37 -24.73
C VAL A 381 11.54 22.62 -23.57
N ALA A 382 11.43 21.29 -23.53
CA ALA A 382 12.02 20.46 -22.48
C ALA A 382 13.53 20.72 -22.37
N ALA A 383 14.27 20.64 -23.48
CA ALA A 383 15.71 20.91 -23.51
C ALA A 383 16.08 22.33 -23.07
N ALA A 384 15.19 23.31 -23.24
CA ALA A 384 15.45 24.69 -22.82
C ALA A 384 15.28 24.90 -21.31
N ILE A 385 14.42 24.10 -20.65
CA ILE A 385 14.08 24.28 -19.23
C ILE A 385 14.81 23.29 -18.30
N VAL A 386 15.40 22.23 -18.81
CA VAL A 386 16.24 21.29 -18.03
C VAL A 386 17.42 22.05 -17.41
N GLY A 387 17.68 21.81 -16.12
CA GLY A 387 18.81 22.41 -15.40
C GLY A 387 18.52 22.66 -13.92
N ASP A 388 19.52 23.21 -13.23
CA ASP A 388 19.46 23.53 -11.82
C ASP A 388 19.07 25.00 -11.62
N TYR A 389 18.14 25.25 -10.70
CA TYR A 389 17.62 26.57 -10.36
C TYR A 389 17.75 26.80 -8.85
N ARG A 390 18.35 27.90 -8.42
CA ARG A 390 18.62 28.20 -7.01
C ARG A 390 17.73 29.31 -6.49
N LEU A 391 17.24 29.12 -5.27
CA LEU A 391 16.53 30.10 -4.48
C LEU A 391 17.53 31.03 -3.78
N ASP A 392 17.16 32.28 -3.58
CA ASP A 392 17.95 33.23 -2.78
C ASP A 392 18.06 32.80 -1.30
N THR A 393 17.17 31.93 -0.84
CA THR A 393 17.09 31.36 0.52
C THR A 393 17.95 30.12 0.73
N GLY A 394 18.48 29.52 -0.34
CA GLY A 394 19.41 28.39 -0.27
C GLY A 394 18.88 27.11 -0.89
N GLY A 395 17.57 26.94 -1.01
CA GLY A 395 16.97 25.81 -1.70
C GLY A 395 17.20 25.81 -3.22
N ALA A 396 16.86 24.73 -3.89
CA ALA A 396 17.00 24.60 -5.32
C ALA A 396 15.91 23.71 -5.94
N TYR A 397 15.67 23.90 -7.23
CA TYR A 397 14.93 22.96 -8.06
C TYR A 397 15.87 22.35 -9.10
N GLN A 398 15.74 21.06 -9.34
CA GLN A 398 16.38 20.37 -10.43
C GLN A 398 15.31 19.92 -11.43
N VAL A 399 15.44 20.34 -12.67
CA VAL A 399 14.55 19.92 -13.76
C VAL A 399 15.32 18.97 -14.66
N SER A 400 14.77 17.78 -14.87
CA SER A 400 15.34 16.72 -15.71
C SER A 400 14.32 16.23 -16.75
N ASP A 401 14.79 15.52 -17.78
CA ASP A 401 13.97 14.94 -18.86
C ASP A 401 14.51 13.55 -19.27
N ASP A 402 14.99 12.77 -18.29
CA ASP A 402 15.59 11.46 -18.55
C ASP A 402 14.51 10.37 -18.76
N ASP A 403 13.39 10.48 -18.06
CA ASP A 403 12.20 9.63 -18.18
C ASP A 403 10.92 10.48 -18.11
N GLY A 404 10.85 11.48 -19.02
CA GLY A 404 9.86 12.54 -19.00
C GLY A 404 10.30 13.74 -18.14
N LEU A 405 9.60 14.86 -18.34
CA LEU A 405 9.94 16.10 -17.64
C LEU A 405 9.57 16.01 -16.17
N ARG A 406 10.55 16.18 -15.28
CA ARG A 406 10.38 16.14 -13.82
C ARG A 406 10.99 17.34 -13.15
N ILE A 407 10.49 17.69 -11.98
CA ILE A 407 11.08 18.70 -11.09
C ILE A 407 11.30 18.10 -9.71
N ALA A 408 12.53 18.17 -9.22
CA ALA A 408 12.91 17.77 -7.86
C ALA A 408 13.16 19.03 -7.02
N ALA A 409 12.83 18.97 -5.73
CA ALA A 409 13.00 20.08 -4.79
C ALA A 409 14.08 19.74 -3.74
N HIS A 410 15.04 20.63 -3.56
CA HIS A 410 16.13 20.51 -2.60
C HIS A 410 16.02 21.62 -1.56
N GLY A 411 15.99 21.25 -0.27
CA GLY A 411 15.88 22.18 0.85
C GLY A 411 14.45 22.56 1.20
N ALA A 412 14.21 22.86 2.47
CA ALA A 412 12.88 23.00 3.06
C ALA A 412 11.99 24.07 2.42
N ASP A 413 12.56 25.13 1.87
CA ASP A 413 11.83 26.20 1.19
C ASP A 413 11.36 25.79 -0.21
N ALA A 414 12.20 25.07 -0.97
CA ALA A 414 11.85 24.51 -2.27
C ALA A 414 10.80 23.38 -2.14
N VAL A 415 11.00 22.47 -1.19
CA VAL A 415 10.06 21.38 -0.91
C VAL A 415 8.70 21.94 -0.52
N ARG A 416 8.63 22.92 0.38
CA ARG A 416 7.35 23.53 0.80
C ARG A 416 6.62 24.26 -0.32
N ALA A 417 7.35 24.81 -1.29
CA ALA A 417 6.73 25.49 -2.42
C ALA A 417 6.20 24.51 -3.47
N LEU A 418 6.92 23.41 -3.72
CA LEU A 418 6.50 22.37 -4.65
C LEU A 418 5.41 21.46 -4.05
N PHE A 419 5.49 21.19 -2.75
CA PHE A 419 4.56 20.38 -1.98
C PHE A 419 3.90 21.21 -0.87
N PRO A 420 2.96 22.11 -1.21
CA PRO A 420 2.30 22.94 -0.22
C PRO A 420 1.50 22.06 0.75
N PRO A 421 1.73 22.19 2.07
CA PRO A 421 1.06 21.33 3.05
C PRO A 421 -0.42 21.65 3.15
N GLY A 422 -1.27 20.60 3.15
CA GLY A 422 -2.71 20.71 3.41
C GLY A 422 -2.99 21.15 4.85
N ASP A 423 -2.22 20.64 5.82
CA ASP A 423 -2.22 21.05 7.23
C ASP A 423 -0.82 21.51 7.66
N PRO A 424 -0.56 22.84 7.69
CA PRO A 424 0.73 23.37 8.13
C PRO A 424 1.05 23.16 9.61
N ASP A 425 0.05 22.91 10.46
CA ASP A 425 0.27 22.65 11.88
C ASP A 425 0.76 21.21 12.10
N ALA A 426 0.15 20.22 11.45
CA ALA A 426 0.59 18.84 11.46
C ALA A 426 2.01 18.69 10.91
N VAL A 427 2.33 19.34 9.79
CA VAL A 427 3.70 19.34 9.24
C VAL A 427 4.71 19.88 10.24
N ARG A 428 4.42 21.03 10.89
CA ARG A 428 5.34 21.59 11.90
C ARG A 428 5.49 20.71 13.14
N GLU A 429 4.46 19.96 13.49
CA GLU A 429 4.52 19.01 14.60
C GLU A 429 5.40 17.83 14.24
N HIS A 430 5.21 17.25 13.06
CA HIS A 430 6.02 16.16 12.54
C HIS A 430 7.50 16.55 12.36
N GLU A 431 7.80 17.72 11.77
CA GLU A 431 9.16 18.27 11.66
C GLU A 431 9.86 18.38 13.03
N ARG A 432 9.11 18.83 14.08
CA ARG A 432 9.66 18.91 15.44
C ARG A 432 9.90 17.54 16.06
N ALA A 433 9.02 16.59 15.82
CA ALA A 433 9.16 15.23 16.33
C ALA A 433 10.37 14.52 15.69
N VAL A 434 10.54 14.62 14.37
CA VAL A 434 11.73 14.09 13.66
C VAL A 434 13.01 14.77 14.15
N ALA A 435 13.00 16.09 14.37
CA ALA A 435 14.16 16.79 14.92
C ALA A 435 14.52 16.31 16.33
N ALA A 436 13.52 16.05 17.20
CA ALA A 436 13.74 15.53 18.55
C ALA A 436 14.24 14.07 18.53
N LEU A 437 13.72 13.25 17.59
CA LEU A 437 14.19 11.89 17.35
C LEU A 437 15.68 11.88 16.98
N LEU A 438 16.07 12.65 15.97
CA LEU A 438 17.46 12.72 15.50
C LEU A 438 18.41 13.47 16.44
N ALA A 439 17.88 14.23 17.40
CA ALA A 439 18.66 14.78 18.52
C ALA A 439 18.87 13.76 19.65
N GLY A 440 18.30 12.55 19.60
CA GLY A 440 18.36 11.53 20.64
C GLY A 440 17.59 11.90 21.91
N GLU A 441 16.62 12.81 21.80
CA GLU A 441 15.83 13.28 22.96
C GLU A 441 14.83 12.22 23.41
N THR A 442 14.38 11.34 22.49
CA THR A 442 13.46 10.23 22.74
C THR A 442 14.21 8.90 22.91
N GLU A 443 13.55 7.85 23.39
CA GLU A 443 14.12 6.49 23.46
C GLU A 443 14.33 5.94 22.05
N ALA A 444 13.30 6.01 21.20
CA ALA A 444 13.37 5.64 19.79
C ALA A 444 14.51 6.39 19.05
N GLY A 445 14.68 7.69 19.31
CA GLY A 445 15.76 8.46 18.71
C GLY A 445 17.16 8.02 19.13
N ARG A 446 17.34 7.52 20.34
CA ARG A 446 18.65 6.97 20.76
C ARG A 446 18.93 5.62 20.08
N GLU A 447 17.90 4.80 19.86
CA GLU A 447 18.02 3.54 19.13
C GLU A 447 18.32 3.80 17.65
N GLU A 448 17.62 4.75 17.05
CA GLU A 448 17.84 5.18 15.67
C GLU A 448 19.27 5.70 15.44
N LEU A 449 19.76 6.56 16.34
CA LEU A 449 21.14 7.06 16.23
C LEU A 449 22.20 5.97 16.37
N VAL A 450 21.92 4.89 17.11
CA VAL A 450 22.80 3.72 17.17
C VAL A 450 22.77 2.96 15.86
N ALA A 451 21.60 2.75 15.26
CA ALA A 451 21.48 2.09 13.96
C ALA A 451 22.19 2.89 12.85
N LEU A 452 21.98 4.20 12.81
CA LEU A 452 22.67 5.08 11.87
C LEU A 452 24.20 5.09 12.06
N ASP A 453 24.70 5.06 13.30
CA ASP A 453 26.14 5.01 13.59
C ASP A 453 26.77 3.67 13.15
N ASP A 454 26.01 2.58 13.28
CA ASP A 454 26.46 1.25 12.86
C ASP A 454 26.53 1.14 11.32
N ASP A 455 25.56 1.75 10.60
CA ASP A 455 25.47 1.63 9.14
C ASP A 455 26.29 2.70 8.38
N PHE A 456 26.27 3.94 8.87
CA PHE A 456 26.85 5.11 8.16
C PHE A 456 27.98 5.80 8.92
N GLY A 457 28.31 5.31 10.14
CA GLY A 457 29.25 5.94 11.06
C GLY A 457 28.65 7.14 11.80
N PRO A 458 29.44 7.82 12.66
CA PRO A 458 28.94 8.87 13.54
C PRO A 458 28.21 9.98 12.79
N ILE A 459 26.98 10.25 13.22
CA ILE A 459 26.17 11.35 12.69
C ILE A 459 26.56 12.66 13.37
N GLY A 460 27.09 13.60 12.60
CA GLY A 460 27.52 14.92 13.07
C GLY A 460 26.39 15.89 13.31
N GLY A 461 25.24 15.68 12.65
CA GLY A 461 24.03 16.50 12.76
C GLY A 461 23.00 16.11 11.70
N ALA A 462 21.79 16.67 11.85
CA ALA A 462 20.69 16.52 10.91
C ALA A 462 20.09 17.91 10.62
N GLU A 463 19.98 18.27 9.34
CA GLU A 463 19.37 19.54 8.91
C GLU A 463 18.05 19.26 8.18
N PRO A 464 16.92 19.93 8.55
CA PRO A 464 15.65 19.74 7.87
C PRO A 464 15.73 20.09 6.38
N ALA A 465 15.24 19.20 5.52
CA ALA A 465 15.18 19.40 4.07
C ALA A 465 13.75 19.57 3.53
N GLY A 466 12.73 19.48 4.38
CA GLY A 466 11.33 19.71 4.07
C GLY A 466 10.46 18.50 4.35
N THR A 467 9.15 18.68 4.30
CA THR A 467 8.17 17.61 4.56
C THR A 467 7.19 17.54 3.41
N VAL A 468 6.90 16.33 2.96
CA VAL A 468 5.87 16.02 1.96
C VAL A 468 4.82 15.12 2.57
N LEU A 469 3.61 15.16 2.04
CA LEU A 469 2.60 14.12 2.24
C LEU A 469 2.71 13.15 1.07
N ALA A 470 3.08 11.92 1.34
CA ALA A 470 3.18 10.85 0.35
C ALA A 470 2.50 9.61 0.91
N ASP A 471 1.68 8.95 0.12
CA ASP A 471 0.93 7.74 0.49
C ASP A 471 0.11 7.90 1.80
N GLY A 472 -0.41 9.12 2.03
CA GLY A 472 -1.15 9.46 3.24
C GLY A 472 -0.29 9.73 4.48
N GLU A 473 1.03 9.58 4.41
CA GLU A 473 1.98 9.78 5.50
C GLU A 473 2.79 11.05 5.35
N LEU A 474 3.10 11.70 6.48
CA LEU A 474 4.06 12.80 6.49
C LEU A 474 5.48 12.23 6.47
N ARG A 475 6.22 12.51 5.40
CA ARG A 475 7.65 12.18 5.28
C ARG A 475 8.48 13.44 5.42
N THR A 476 9.21 13.56 6.52
CA THR A 476 10.14 14.68 6.75
C THR A 476 11.51 14.31 6.24
N TYR A 477 11.96 15.01 5.21
CA TYR A 477 13.31 14.89 4.67
C TYR A 477 14.30 15.65 5.56
N VAL A 478 15.45 15.03 5.77
CA VAL A 478 16.57 15.59 6.54
C VAL A 478 17.89 15.30 5.81
N THR A 479 18.83 16.22 5.89
CA THR A 479 20.21 15.98 5.45
C THR A 479 21.03 15.56 6.67
N LEU A 480 21.49 14.31 6.68
CA LEU A 480 22.36 13.76 7.70
C LEU A 480 23.82 14.09 7.39
N ASP A 481 24.56 14.65 8.33
CA ASP A 481 26.00 14.85 8.20
C ASP A 481 26.74 13.58 8.69
N THR A 482 27.20 12.77 7.76
CA THR A 482 27.91 11.52 8.03
C THR A 482 29.41 11.66 7.82
N GLY A 483 30.20 10.71 8.35
CA GLY A 483 31.63 10.66 8.10
C GLY A 483 32.01 10.49 6.64
N GLY A 484 31.10 10.03 5.78
CA GLY A 484 31.24 9.88 4.32
C GLY A 484 30.76 11.08 3.49
N GLY A 485 30.11 12.06 4.14
CA GLY A 485 29.48 13.23 3.49
C GLY A 485 28.00 13.33 3.83
N PRO A 486 27.31 14.39 3.34
CA PRO A 486 25.88 14.55 3.59
C PRO A 486 25.08 13.49 2.82
N LEU A 487 24.13 12.85 3.53
CA LEU A 487 23.14 11.95 2.96
C LEU A 487 21.75 12.54 3.17
N LEU A 488 20.89 12.45 2.16
CA LEU A 488 19.47 12.76 2.33
C LEU A 488 18.78 11.52 2.89
N ALA A 489 17.90 11.73 3.86
CA ALA A 489 17.02 10.70 4.41
C ALA A 489 15.63 11.27 4.59
N TRP A 490 14.60 10.42 4.61
CA TRP A 490 13.28 10.82 5.08
C TRP A 490 12.83 9.92 6.23
N TYR A 491 11.98 10.49 7.09
CA TYR A 491 11.37 9.81 8.24
C TYR A 491 9.88 10.03 8.26
N ALA A 492 9.13 8.94 8.41
CA ALA A 492 7.75 8.93 8.86
C ALA A 492 7.70 8.46 10.32
N LEU A 493 6.81 9.03 11.11
CA LEU A 493 6.67 8.71 12.53
C LEU A 493 5.26 8.23 12.83
N ASN A 494 5.16 7.21 13.68
CA ASN A 494 3.89 6.80 14.24
C ASN A 494 3.39 7.77 15.34
N ASP A 495 2.17 7.57 15.83
CA ASP A 495 1.52 8.42 16.83
C ASP A 495 2.29 8.50 18.17
N GLU A 496 3.13 7.52 18.48
CA GLU A 496 3.99 7.50 19.68
C GLU A 496 5.33 8.22 19.46
N GLY A 497 5.59 8.71 18.24
CA GLY A 497 6.83 9.39 17.86
C GLY A 497 8.00 8.44 17.62
N GLY A 498 7.75 7.15 17.46
CA GLY A 498 8.69 6.15 16.96
C GLY A 498 8.81 6.20 15.45
N VAL A 499 9.88 5.63 14.88
CA VAL A 499 10.07 5.52 13.43
C VAL A 499 9.06 4.52 12.87
N ASP A 500 8.24 4.97 11.94
CA ASP A 500 7.30 4.14 11.19
C ASP A 500 7.86 3.77 9.82
N GLY A 501 8.54 4.73 9.18
CA GLY A 501 9.26 4.53 7.93
C GLY A 501 10.52 5.40 7.88
N VAL A 502 11.57 4.87 7.26
CA VAL A 502 12.84 5.58 7.05
C VAL A 502 13.51 5.08 5.76
N ASP A 503 14.09 6.02 5.02
CA ASP A 503 14.98 5.70 3.91
C ASP A 503 16.18 6.64 3.94
N VAL A 504 17.39 6.09 3.97
CA VAL A 504 18.66 6.82 4.06
C VAL A 504 19.45 6.66 2.78
N GLY A 505 19.81 7.77 2.17
CA GLY A 505 20.42 7.81 0.84
C GLY A 505 19.39 7.99 -0.27
N THR A 506 18.19 8.40 0.10
CA THR A 506 17.06 8.63 -0.82
C THR A 506 17.29 9.82 -1.77
N ASP A 507 16.55 9.84 -2.86
CA ASP A 507 16.51 10.97 -3.78
C ASP A 507 15.64 12.12 -3.22
N PRO A 508 15.87 13.37 -3.68
CA PRO A 508 15.01 14.50 -3.32
C PRO A 508 13.58 14.29 -3.82
N PRO A 509 12.56 14.79 -3.07
CA PRO A 509 11.18 14.65 -3.50
C PRO A 509 10.98 15.34 -4.87
N ALA A 510 10.41 14.58 -5.82
CA ALA A 510 10.26 15.00 -7.20
C ALA A 510 8.89 14.61 -7.75
N VAL A 511 8.38 15.43 -8.68
CA VAL A 511 7.13 15.14 -9.38
C VAL A 511 7.30 15.27 -10.89
N PRO A 512 6.60 14.44 -11.69
CA PRO A 512 6.48 14.66 -13.11
C PRO A 512 5.82 16.01 -13.41
N LEU A 513 6.19 16.66 -14.51
CA LEU A 513 5.58 17.90 -14.97
C LEU A 513 4.81 17.68 -16.27
N ALA A 514 3.58 18.12 -16.30
CA ALA A 514 2.76 18.12 -17.49
C ALA A 514 2.36 19.54 -17.92
N PRO A 515 2.23 19.83 -19.22
CA PRO A 515 1.80 21.14 -19.71
C PRO A 515 0.44 21.54 -19.16
N ASN A 516 0.32 22.81 -18.73
CA ASN A 516 -0.93 23.39 -18.25
C ASN A 516 -1.03 24.86 -18.74
N GLY A 517 -1.74 25.08 -19.84
CA GLY A 517 -1.80 26.39 -20.47
C GLY A 517 -0.44 26.88 -20.96
N ASP A 518 0.00 28.04 -20.45
CA ASP A 518 1.33 28.62 -20.77
C ASP A 518 2.45 28.14 -19.79
N GLY A 519 2.14 27.20 -18.87
CA GLY A 519 3.06 26.66 -17.88
C GLY A 519 2.95 25.15 -17.73
N PHE A 520 3.26 24.68 -16.52
CA PHE A 520 3.21 23.28 -16.14
C PHE A 520 2.52 23.13 -14.80
N ARG A 521 2.08 21.92 -14.51
CA ARG A 521 1.70 21.48 -13.16
C ARG A 521 2.31 20.11 -12.86
N PRO A 522 2.44 19.72 -11.60
CA PRO A 522 2.68 18.33 -11.26
C PRO A 522 1.69 17.42 -11.96
N ALA A 523 2.18 16.37 -12.60
CA ALA A 523 1.36 15.34 -13.22
C ALA A 523 1.14 14.24 -12.19
N ASP A 524 -0.09 14.06 -11.78
CA ASP A 524 -0.52 12.97 -10.94
C ASP A 524 -1.79 12.39 -11.53
N PRO A 525 -1.73 11.18 -12.08
CA PRO A 525 -2.89 10.54 -12.72
C PRO A 525 -4.09 10.38 -11.79
N ALA A 526 -3.86 10.14 -10.49
CA ALA A 526 -4.91 9.98 -9.49
C ALA A 526 -5.48 11.31 -9.00
N GLY A 527 -4.80 12.44 -9.31
CA GLY A 527 -5.21 13.78 -8.88
C GLY A 527 -4.87 14.09 -7.42
N ALA A 528 -4.05 13.25 -6.78
CA ALA A 528 -3.58 13.42 -5.40
C ALA A 528 -2.34 14.32 -5.28
N GLY A 529 -1.71 14.65 -6.40
CA GLY A 529 -0.49 15.45 -6.45
C GLY A 529 -0.67 16.90 -6.01
N PRO A 530 0.44 17.61 -5.78
CA PRO A 530 0.40 18.98 -5.26
C PRO A 530 -0.28 19.94 -6.25
N ASP A 531 -1.30 20.66 -5.78
CA ASP A 531 -1.98 21.73 -6.54
C ASP A 531 -1.12 22.99 -6.60
N VAL A 532 -0.12 22.97 -7.46
CA VAL A 532 0.83 24.05 -7.65
C VAL A 532 1.10 24.27 -9.14
N THR A 533 1.26 25.53 -9.55
CA THR A 533 1.67 25.87 -10.92
C THR A 533 3.17 26.05 -11.00
N VAL A 534 3.75 25.55 -12.10
CA VAL A 534 5.18 25.71 -12.44
C VAL A 534 5.28 26.46 -13.74
N SER A 535 6.05 27.54 -13.77
CA SER A 535 6.29 28.33 -14.97
C SER A 535 7.76 28.64 -15.16
N PHE A 536 8.21 28.67 -16.41
CA PHE A 536 9.60 28.92 -16.77
C PHE A 536 9.74 30.24 -17.50
N GLY A 537 10.72 31.04 -17.09
CA GLY A 537 11.21 32.22 -17.84
C GLY A 537 12.55 31.90 -18.50
N ASP A 538 13.21 32.91 -19.07
CA ASP A 538 14.49 32.74 -19.79
C ASP A 538 15.59 32.07 -18.92
N ASP A 539 15.70 32.47 -17.65
CA ASP A 539 16.66 31.94 -16.67
C ASP A 539 16.00 31.69 -15.29
N THR A 540 14.70 31.48 -15.24
CA THR A 540 13.97 31.32 -13.98
C THR A 540 12.97 30.18 -14.06
N VAL A 541 12.70 29.56 -12.91
CA VAL A 541 11.51 28.75 -12.65
C VAL A 541 10.73 29.37 -11.50
N THR A 542 9.43 29.42 -11.63
CA THR A 542 8.52 29.86 -10.56
C THR A 542 7.59 28.72 -10.24
N VAL A 543 7.61 28.31 -8.97
CA VAL A 543 6.76 27.25 -8.40
C VAL A 543 5.83 27.92 -7.40
N GLY A 544 4.52 27.95 -7.70
CA GLY A 544 3.58 28.78 -6.95
C GLY A 544 4.01 30.24 -6.96
N ASP A 545 4.30 30.78 -5.77
CA ASP A 545 4.77 32.18 -5.59
C ASP A 545 6.31 32.27 -5.43
N VAL A 546 7.04 31.17 -5.51
CA VAL A 546 8.48 31.11 -5.23
C VAL A 546 9.27 31.01 -6.53
N THR A 547 10.19 31.98 -6.75
CA THR A 547 11.01 32.01 -7.96
C THR A 547 12.48 31.66 -7.67
N ALA A 548 13.01 30.74 -8.44
CA ALA A 548 14.42 30.34 -8.45
C ALA A 548 15.09 30.75 -9.77
N ARG A 549 16.40 30.96 -9.74
CA ARG A 549 17.21 31.35 -10.89
C ARG A 549 18.12 30.22 -11.32
N ARG A 550 18.30 30.09 -12.63
CA ARG A 550 19.23 29.12 -13.18
C ARG A 550 20.65 29.35 -12.63
N GLY A 551 21.28 28.26 -12.11
CA GLY A 551 22.58 28.28 -11.45
C GLY A 551 23.76 28.33 -12.41
#